data_c55973fab1c90cb816e2c48759b0ad74
#
_entry.id   c55973fab1c90cb816e2c48759b0ad74
#
_cell.length_a   1.000
_cell.length_b   1.000
_cell.length_c   1.000
_cell.angle_alpha   90.00
_cell.angle_beta   90.00
_cell.angle_gamma   90.00
#
_symmetry.space_group_name_H-M   'P 1'
#
loop_
_entity.id
_entity.type
_entity.pdbx_description
1 polymer ?
#
loop_
_entity_poly.entity_id
_entity_poly.type
_entity_poly.pdbx_seq_one_letter_code
_entity_poly.pdbx_strand_id
1 'polypeptide(L)'
;MENTEPAKKTLMPELYTNATTAKWFSVSADILRSVQGSFPRGPTEDQQFLDLGCGPGNITRDVLLPQCPPCRRFVAVDSSEDMVRYAREHFYHPKICYDTLDIMSDDPSDFVGRYGLFDRVYALLLLNWLKDQEQALKNIAKLMKPGGEAFFSFSASTPQMRFRKKLAGMPRWSKYAKICESCTPPTVDLAGKDALVSYVRGILKNANLTPSMCEFRSTVYDTRASLEDLIQDLMDTNPIRAFLTKEEELLLLQDATEEAKRLWAGKEADASLMAITTFVVRASKPKH
;
A
#
# COMPACT_ATOMS: atom_id res chain seq x y z
N MET A 1 12.33 -18.43 27.78
CA MET A 1 12.17 -18.54 26.33
C MET A 1 12.02 -17.11 25.84
N GLU A 2 13.10 -16.54 25.31
CA GLU A 2 13.12 -15.20 24.78
C GLU A 2 12.22 -15.15 23.55
N ASN A 3 11.19 -14.32 23.65
CA ASN A 3 10.28 -14.01 22.55
C ASN A 3 11.00 -13.01 21.65
N THR A 4 11.99 -13.48 20.88
CA THR A 4 12.57 -12.67 19.82
C THR A 4 11.51 -12.54 18.73
N GLU A 5 10.88 -11.36 18.66
CA GLU A 5 10.13 -10.98 17.45
C GLU A 5 11.03 -11.25 16.23
N PRO A 6 10.53 -11.95 15.21
CA PRO A 6 11.32 -12.17 14.01
C PRO A 6 11.70 -10.78 13.45
N ALA A 7 13.00 -10.56 13.27
CA ALA A 7 13.50 -9.36 12.65
C ALA A 7 12.63 -9.03 11.43
N LYS A 8 12.16 -7.77 11.31
CA LYS A 8 11.36 -7.28 10.19
C LYS A 8 12.16 -7.47 8.90
N LYS A 9 12.16 -8.67 8.34
CA LYS A 9 12.66 -8.91 6.99
C LYS A 9 11.62 -8.39 6.02
N THR A 10 12.01 -7.46 5.21
CA THR A 10 11.16 -6.76 4.27
C THR A 10 11.20 -7.39 2.89
N LEU A 11 10.15 -7.12 2.16
CA LEU A 11 10.08 -7.40 0.72
C LEU A 11 11.34 -6.84 0.03
N MET A 12 11.89 -7.56 -0.92
CA MET A 12 13.12 -7.17 -1.60
C MET A 12 12.85 -5.97 -2.51
N PRO A 13 13.56 -4.83 -2.34
CA PRO A 13 13.29 -3.60 -3.10
C PRO A 13 13.35 -3.80 -4.61
N GLU A 14 14.25 -4.65 -5.09
CA GLU A 14 14.44 -4.95 -6.51
C GLU A 14 13.19 -5.57 -7.16
N LEU A 15 12.43 -6.36 -6.39
CA LEU A 15 11.18 -6.98 -6.88
C LEU A 15 10.07 -5.93 -7.09
N TYR A 16 10.12 -4.82 -6.36
CA TYR A 16 9.19 -3.71 -6.52
C TYR A 16 9.50 -2.77 -7.67
N THR A 17 10.66 -2.91 -8.30
CA THR A 17 11.08 -2.09 -9.44
C THR A 17 11.07 -2.85 -10.76
N ASN A 18 10.66 -4.12 -10.76
CA ASN A 18 10.61 -4.95 -11.96
C ASN A 18 9.40 -4.63 -12.87
N ALA A 19 9.36 -5.27 -14.06
CA ALA A 19 8.30 -5.07 -15.05
C ALA A 19 6.89 -5.42 -14.52
N THR A 20 6.80 -6.38 -13.60
CA THR A 20 5.54 -6.84 -13.02
C THR A 20 4.89 -5.76 -12.16
N THR A 21 5.70 -4.98 -11.44
CA THR A 21 5.22 -3.85 -10.64
C THR A 21 5.04 -2.57 -11.45
N ALA A 22 5.60 -2.48 -12.66
CA ALA A 22 5.47 -1.31 -13.54
C ALA A 22 4.01 -0.98 -13.90
N LYS A 23 3.12 -1.98 -13.97
CA LYS A 23 1.68 -1.77 -14.18
C LYS A 23 1.03 -1.01 -13.03
N TRP A 24 1.43 -1.30 -11.77
CA TRP A 24 0.93 -0.58 -10.60
C TRP A 24 1.39 0.88 -10.59
N PHE A 25 2.58 1.11 -11.13
CA PHE A 25 3.13 2.43 -11.37
C PHE A 25 2.22 3.25 -12.31
N SER A 26 1.84 2.68 -13.46
CA SER A 26 0.94 3.33 -14.43
C SER A 26 -0.44 3.60 -13.83
N VAL A 27 -1.04 2.63 -13.14
CA VAL A 27 -2.35 2.78 -12.49
C VAL A 27 -2.30 3.89 -11.43
N SER A 28 -1.27 3.92 -10.61
CA SER A 28 -1.09 4.96 -9.59
C SER A 28 -0.94 6.34 -10.21
N ALA A 29 -0.19 6.45 -11.32
CA ALA A 29 -0.02 7.70 -12.06
C ALA A 29 -1.34 8.22 -12.64
N ASP A 30 -2.16 7.35 -13.21
CA ASP A 30 -3.47 7.72 -13.79
C ASP A 30 -4.46 8.15 -12.71
N ILE A 31 -4.50 7.41 -11.60
CA ILE A 31 -5.34 7.75 -10.46
C ILE A 31 -4.92 9.12 -9.91
N LEU A 32 -3.63 9.33 -9.67
CA LEU A 32 -3.13 10.58 -9.12
C LEU A 32 -3.43 11.76 -10.03
N ARG A 33 -3.20 11.64 -11.35
CA ARG A 33 -3.54 12.68 -12.36
C ARG A 33 -5.02 13.06 -12.32
N SER A 34 -5.91 12.07 -12.15
CA SER A 34 -7.36 12.31 -12.12
C SER A 34 -7.81 13.10 -10.89
N VAL A 35 -7.03 13.11 -9.82
CA VAL A 35 -7.42 13.67 -8.51
C VAL A 35 -6.62 14.92 -8.15
N GLN A 36 -5.38 15.02 -8.59
CA GLN A 36 -4.44 16.07 -8.15
C GLN A 36 -4.97 17.49 -8.33
N GLY A 37 -5.63 17.77 -9.46
CA GLY A 37 -6.23 19.08 -9.73
C GLY A 37 -7.48 19.41 -8.88
N SER A 38 -8.00 18.47 -8.14
CA SER A 38 -9.22 18.61 -7.34
C SER A 38 -9.00 19.01 -5.88
N PHE A 39 -7.75 19.15 -5.43
CA PHE A 39 -7.46 19.61 -4.08
C PHE A 39 -7.85 21.09 -3.91
N PRO A 40 -8.62 21.43 -2.86
CA PRO A 40 -9.24 22.76 -2.73
C PRO A 40 -8.25 23.87 -2.37
N ARG A 41 -7.07 23.53 -1.84
CA ARG A 41 -6.06 24.54 -1.50
C ARG A 41 -5.14 24.77 -2.68
N GLY A 42 -5.00 26.04 -3.05
CA GLY A 42 -3.97 26.48 -3.97
C GLY A 42 -2.57 26.11 -3.44
N PRO A 43 -1.62 25.78 -4.32
CA PRO A 43 -0.25 25.46 -3.92
C PRO A 43 0.41 26.70 -3.32
N THR A 44 1.11 26.51 -2.19
CA THR A 44 2.04 27.48 -1.64
C THR A 44 3.40 26.82 -1.46
N GLU A 45 4.47 27.54 -1.74
CA GLU A 45 5.85 27.01 -1.61
C GLU A 45 6.22 26.63 -0.16
N ASP A 46 5.47 27.12 0.82
CA ASP A 46 5.69 26.82 2.25
C ASP A 46 5.14 25.45 2.70
N GLN A 47 4.34 24.80 1.87
CA GLN A 47 3.74 23.52 2.21
C GLN A 47 4.79 22.40 2.29
N GLN A 48 4.56 21.44 3.16
CA GLN A 48 5.32 20.19 3.17
C GLN A 48 4.38 19.00 3.00
N PHE A 49 4.84 18.03 2.24
CA PHE A 49 4.09 16.82 1.91
C PHE A 49 4.78 15.58 2.43
N LEU A 50 3.98 14.56 2.72
CA LEU A 50 4.43 13.25 3.16
C LEU A 50 3.93 12.19 2.18
N ASP A 51 4.81 11.31 1.73
CA ASP A 51 4.49 10.05 1.10
C ASP A 51 4.74 8.92 2.09
N LEU A 52 3.68 8.26 2.51
CA LEU A 52 3.70 7.21 3.51
C LEU A 52 3.60 5.84 2.84
N GLY A 53 4.60 4.98 3.09
CA GLY A 53 4.77 3.72 2.38
C GLY A 53 5.40 3.91 1.00
N CYS A 54 6.48 4.69 0.93
CA CYS A 54 7.12 5.06 -0.35
C CYS A 54 7.79 3.88 -1.05
N GLY A 55 7.98 2.74 -0.34
CA GLY A 55 8.70 1.59 -0.87
C GLY A 55 10.10 1.95 -1.37
N PRO A 56 10.54 1.43 -2.53
CA PRO A 56 11.86 1.71 -3.09
C PRO A 56 12.02 3.14 -3.65
N GLY A 57 10.98 4.00 -3.59
CA GLY A 57 11.06 5.42 -3.93
C GLY A 57 10.77 5.78 -5.39
N ASN A 58 10.61 4.80 -6.26
CA ASN A 58 10.35 5.03 -7.70
C ASN A 58 9.04 5.77 -7.95
N ILE A 59 7.94 5.37 -7.29
CA ILE A 59 6.63 6.06 -7.41
C ILE A 59 6.73 7.48 -6.84
N THR A 60 7.38 7.65 -5.70
CA THR A 60 7.57 8.97 -5.08
C THR A 60 8.26 9.93 -6.03
N ARG A 61 9.43 9.53 -6.58
CA ARG A 61 10.26 10.39 -7.44
C ARG A 61 9.63 10.62 -8.82
N ASP A 62 9.17 9.53 -9.47
CA ASP A 62 8.87 9.55 -10.92
C ASP A 62 7.38 9.78 -11.21
N VAL A 63 6.51 9.55 -10.22
CA VAL A 63 5.05 9.73 -10.39
C VAL A 63 4.51 10.83 -9.49
N LEU A 64 4.74 10.71 -8.17
CA LEU A 64 4.07 11.58 -7.21
C LEU A 64 4.65 13.00 -7.21
N LEU A 65 5.96 13.14 -7.07
CA LEU A 65 6.63 14.45 -7.02
C LEU A 65 6.36 15.32 -8.27
N PRO A 66 6.43 14.80 -9.52
CA PRO A 66 6.16 15.62 -10.71
C PRO A 66 4.72 16.13 -10.81
N GLN A 67 3.79 15.47 -10.13
CA GLN A 67 2.37 15.84 -10.16
C GLN A 67 1.96 16.69 -8.94
N CYS A 68 2.83 16.82 -7.94
CA CYS A 68 2.58 17.67 -6.79
C CYS A 68 2.83 19.15 -7.11
N PRO A 69 2.08 20.06 -6.49
CA PRO A 69 2.41 21.47 -6.56
C PRO A 69 3.77 21.76 -5.93
N PRO A 70 4.40 22.91 -6.21
CA PRO A 70 5.60 23.33 -5.51
C PRO A 70 5.43 23.24 -3.99
N CYS A 71 6.44 22.72 -3.32
CA CYS A 71 6.46 22.57 -1.87
C CYS A 71 7.85 22.84 -1.32
N ARG A 72 7.91 23.25 -0.05
CA ARG A 72 9.16 23.48 0.68
C ARG A 72 9.95 22.19 0.83
N ARG A 73 9.24 21.08 1.17
CA ARG A 73 9.85 19.79 1.47
C ARG A 73 8.88 18.66 1.15
N PHE A 74 9.41 17.60 0.58
CA PHE A 74 8.74 16.34 0.38
C PHE A 74 9.43 15.28 1.24
N VAL A 75 8.73 14.70 2.20
CA VAL A 75 9.24 13.60 3.03
C VAL A 75 8.62 12.31 2.53
N ALA A 76 9.43 11.28 2.33
CA ALA A 76 8.98 9.97 1.89
C ALA A 76 9.45 8.91 2.87
N VAL A 77 8.53 8.10 3.40
CA VAL A 77 8.84 7.15 4.46
C VAL A 77 8.32 5.76 4.16
N ASP A 78 9.06 4.77 4.64
CA ASP A 78 8.65 3.37 4.67
C ASP A 78 9.03 2.74 6.00
N SER A 79 8.33 1.68 6.43
CA SER A 79 8.70 0.94 7.64
C SER A 79 9.95 0.09 7.48
N SER A 80 10.38 -0.13 6.23
CA SER A 80 11.52 -0.91 5.83
C SER A 80 12.76 -0.05 5.66
N GLU A 81 13.77 -0.25 6.49
CA GLU A 81 15.08 0.38 6.33
C GLU A 81 15.73 0.03 4.99
N ASP A 82 15.52 -1.21 4.50
CA ASP A 82 16.05 -1.66 3.21
C ASP A 82 15.41 -0.90 2.05
N MET A 83 14.09 -0.70 2.09
CA MET A 83 13.38 0.13 1.11
C MET A 83 13.89 1.58 1.11
N VAL A 84 14.01 2.16 2.30
CA VAL A 84 14.50 3.55 2.46
C VAL A 84 15.94 3.70 1.99
N ARG A 85 16.81 2.74 2.32
CA ARG A 85 18.20 2.74 1.84
C ARG A 85 18.25 2.66 0.31
N TYR A 86 17.50 1.72 -0.28
CA TYR A 86 17.41 1.57 -1.72
C TYR A 86 16.87 2.83 -2.41
N ALA A 87 15.85 3.47 -1.83
CA ALA A 87 15.30 4.71 -2.33
C ALA A 87 16.33 5.86 -2.33
N ARG A 88 17.12 5.97 -1.27
CA ARG A 88 18.22 6.97 -1.19
C ARG A 88 19.29 6.75 -2.24
N GLU A 89 19.63 5.49 -2.53
CA GLU A 89 20.71 5.14 -3.46
C GLU A 89 20.26 5.24 -4.93
N HIS A 90 19.04 4.81 -5.26
CA HIS A 90 18.59 4.66 -6.65
C HIS A 90 17.58 5.71 -7.11
N PHE A 91 16.85 6.33 -6.17
CA PHE A 91 15.78 7.27 -6.47
C PHE A 91 15.98 8.62 -5.76
N TYR A 92 17.25 9.00 -5.57
CA TYR A 92 17.61 10.31 -5.01
C TYR A 92 16.98 11.45 -5.80
N HIS A 93 16.48 12.45 -5.06
CA HIS A 93 16.06 13.74 -5.62
C HIS A 93 16.24 14.83 -4.56
N PRO A 94 16.77 16.03 -4.90
CA PRO A 94 17.13 17.08 -3.92
C PRO A 94 15.95 17.60 -3.09
N LYS A 95 14.70 17.44 -3.57
CA LYS A 95 13.49 17.83 -2.85
C LYS A 95 12.91 16.72 -1.98
N ILE A 96 13.38 15.46 -2.08
CA ILE A 96 12.86 14.32 -1.34
C ILE A 96 13.79 14.01 -0.17
N CYS A 97 13.21 13.95 1.03
CA CYS A 97 13.87 13.45 2.22
C CYS A 97 13.32 12.07 2.54
N TYR A 98 14.10 11.01 2.31
CA TYR A 98 13.74 9.65 2.67
C TYR A 98 14.06 9.35 4.14
N ASP A 99 13.11 8.79 4.90
CA ASP A 99 13.30 8.41 6.30
C ASP A 99 12.49 7.15 6.65
N THR A 100 12.75 6.55 7.80
CA THR A 100 12.05 5.37 8.27
C THR A 100 10.92 5.78 9.22
N LEU A 101 9.73 5.23 9.00
CA LEU A 101 8.58 5.35 9.88
C LEU A 101 7.68 4.12 9.72
N ASP A 102 7.45 3.39 10.80
CA ASP A 102 6.39 2.39 10.86
C ASP A 102 5.13 3.00 11.48
N ILE A 103 4.16 3.31 10.63
CA ILE A 103 2.91 3.95 11.05
C ILE A 103 2.11 3.11 12.06
N MET A 104 2.41 1.81 12.21
CA MET A 104 1.70 0.93 13.13
C MET A 104 2.39 0.81 14.48
N SER A 105 3.70 0.90 14.56
CA SER A 105 4.47 0.66 15.79
C SER A 105 5.18 1.89 16.35
N ASP A 106 5.53 2.88 15.51
CA ASP A 106 6.23 4.08 15.96
C ASP A 106 5.24 5.12 16.52
N ASP A 107 5.68 5.93 17.48
CA ASP A 107 4.88 7.06 17.92
C ASP A 107 4.94 8.18 16.87
N PRO A 108 3.80 8.56 16.26
CA PRO A 108 3.78 9.67 15.32
C PRO A 108 4.27 11.00 15.90
N SER A 109 4.24 11.16 17.23
CA SER A 109 4.68 12.40 17.92
C SER A 109 6.19 12.62 17.76
N ASP A 110 7.01 11.56 17.80
CA ASP A 110 8.45 11.65 17.59
C ASP A 110 8.78 12.09 16.17
N PHE A 111 8.02 11.56 15.20
CA PHE A 111 8.16 11.95 13.81
C PHE A 111 7.75 13.41 13.58
N VAL A 112 6.65 13.85 14.19
CA VAL A 112 6.21 15.26 14.17
C VAL A 112 7.23 16.16 14.85
N GLY A 113 7.90 15.70 15.91
CA GLY A 113 8.99 16.45 16.56
C GLY A 113 10.15 16.75 15.59
N ARG A 114 10.47 15.81 14.69
CA ARG A 114 11.55 15.97 13.68
C ARG A 114 11.15 16.82 12.48
N TYR A 115 9.95 16.64 11.98
CA TYR A 115 9.51 17.19 10.69
C TYR A 115 8.44 18.27 10.79
N GLY A 116 7.69 18.32 11.90
CA GLY A 116 6.47 19.09 12.02
C GLY A 116 5.28 18.38 11.34
N LEU A 117 4.12 19.02 11.39
CA LEU A 117 2.89 18.51 10.77
C LEU A 117 2.87 18.78 9.26
N PHE A 118 2.20 17.90 8.52
CA PHE A 118 2.13 17.94 7.07
C PHE A 118 0.84 18.60 6.57
N ASP A 119 0.96 19.38 5.49
CA ASP A 119 -0.16 19.99 4.80
C ASP A 119 -0.93 18.97 3.98
N ARG A 120 -0.21 17.99 3.41
CA ARG A 120 -0.79 16.90 2.64
C ARG A 120 -0.05 15.59 2.89
N VAL A 121 -0.81 14.50 3.07
CA VAL A 121 -0.30 13.14 3.22
C VAL A 121 -0.82 12.29 2.07
N TYR A 122 0.09 11.63 1.39
CA TYR A 122 -0.18 10.61 0.39
C TYR A 122 0.10 9.23 0.98
N ALA A 123 -0.74 8.24 0.66
CA ALA A 123 -0.46 6.84 0.91
C ALA A 123 -0.96 6.02 -0.29
N LEU A 124 -0.03 5.70 -1.17
CA LEU A 124 -0.29 4.97 -2.41
C LEU A 124 0.06 3.50 -2.20
N LEU A 125 -0.95 2.63 -2.29
CA LEU A 125 -0.81 1.17 -2.12
C LEU A 125 -0.23 0.74 -0.75
N LEU A 126 -0.44 1.54 0.31
CA LEU A 126 -0.02 1.21 1.67
C LEU A 126 -1.12 0.46 2.44
N LEU A 127 -2.35 1.01 2.49
CA LEU A 127 -3.41 0.48 3.36
C LEU A 127 -3.81 -0.97 3.03
N ASN A 128 -3.55 -1.41 1.83
CA ASN A 128 -3.75 -2.81 1.41
C ASN A 128 -2.74 -3.82 2.03
N TRP A 129 -1.76 -3.35 2.77
CA TRP A 129 -0.80 -4.15 3.51
C TRP A 129 -1.08 -4.21 5.01
N LEU A 130 -2.11 -3.50 5.48
CA LEU A 130 -2.37 -3.32 6.89
C LEU A 130 -3.68 -3.99 7.30
N LYS A 131 -3.62 -4.87 8.32
CA LYS A 131 -4.77 -5.50 8.93
C LYS A 131 -5.61 -4.48 9.69
N ASP A 132 -4.97 -3.61 10.46
CA ASP A 132 -5.64 -2.55 11.23
C ASP A 132 -5.55 -1.20 10.49
N GLN A 133 -6.37 -1.06 9.45
CA GLN A 133 -6.44 0.16 8.65
C GLN A 133 -6.98 1.36 9.45
N GLU A 134 -7.85 1.11 10.44
CA GLU A 134 -8.39 2.17 11.28
C GLU A 134 -7.31 2.80 12.16
N GLN A 135 -6.49 1.98 12.82
CA GLN A 135 -5.38 2.49 13.62
C GLN A 135 -4.35 3.23 12.77
N ALA A 136 -4.04 2.72 11.58
CA ALA A 136 -3.18 3.42 10.62
C ALA A 136 -3.72 4.81 10.28
N LEU A 137 -5.00 4.94 9.95
CA LEU A 137 -5.63 6.23 9.66
C LEU A 137 -5.64 7.17 10.86
N LYS A 138 -5.85 6.68 12.08
CA LYS A 138 -5.73 7.47 13.32
C LYS A 138 -4.31 8.03 13.48
N ASN A 139 -3.29 7.22 13.23
CA ASN A 139 -1.89 7.65 13.29
C ASN A 139 -1.55 8.63 12.16
N ILE A 140 -2.03 8.39 10.94
CA ILE A 140 -1.90 9.33 9.82
C ILE A 140 -2.51 10.70 10.16
N ALA A 141 -3.70 10.72 10.78
CA ALA A 141 -4.33 11.97 11.18
C ALA A 141 -3.49 12.78 12.19
N LYS A 142 -2.67 12.11 13.04
CA LYS A 142 -1.73 12.79 13.95
C LYS A 142 -0.60 13.50 13.21
N LEU A 143 -0.20 13.00 12.04
CA LEU A 143 0.85 13.61 11.20
C LEU A 143 0.34 14.84 10.41
N MET A 144 -0.97 15.04 10.31
CA MET A 144 -1.58 16.09 9.50
C MET A 144 -1.81 17.37 10.30
N LYS A 145 -1.60 18.52 9.66
CA LYS A 145 -2.04 19.82 10.19
C LYS A 145 -3.57 19.86 10.33
N PRO A 146 -4.13 20.64 11.27
CA PRO A 146 -5.55 21.00 11.22
C PRO A 146 -5.92 21.56 9.84
N GLY A 147 -6.96 21.03 9.22
CA GLY A 147 -7.36 21.32 7.85
C GLY A 147 -6.38 20.79 6.77
N GLY A 148 -5.40 19.96 7.13
CA GLY A 148 -4.54 19.26 6.17
C GLY A 148 -5.33 18.24 5.34
N GLU A 149 -4.77 17.86 4.19
CA GLU A 149 -5.42 16.99 3.22
C GLU A 149 -4.72 15.64 3.16
N ALA A 150 -5.46 14.59 2.86
CA ALA A 150 -4.93 13.25 2.65
C ALA A 150 -5.45 12.68 1.32
N PHE A 151 -4.59 11.92 0.65
CA PHE A 151 -4.93 11.14 -0.51
C PHE A 151 -4.49 9.70 -0.33
N PHE A 152 -5.46 8.79 -0.43
CA PHE A 152 -5.24 7.36 -0.31
C PHE A 152 -5.67 6.64 -1.58
N SER A 153 -4.80 5.81 -2.14
CA SER A 153 -5.15 4.84 -3.15
C SER A 153 -4.70 3.46 -2.67
N PHE A 154 -5.63 2.53 -2.52
CA PHE A 154 -5.32 1.20 -2.02
C PHE A 154 -6.30 0.15 -2.54
N SER A 155 -5.81 -1.07 -2.72
CA SER A 155 -6.65 -2.18 -3.13
C SER A 155 -7.44 -2.74 -1.95
N ALA A 156 -8.75 -2.93 -2.14
CA ALA A 156 -9.61 -3.61 -1.18
C ALA A 156 -9.48 -5.14 -1.28
N SER A 157 -9.31 -5.64 -2.51
CA SER A 157 -9.11 -7.06 -2.78
C SER A 157 -8.34 -7.24 -4.09
N THR A 158 -7.39 -8.17 -4.09
CA THR A 158 -6.63 -8.60 -5.27
C THR A 158 -6.42 -10.12 -5.22
N PRO A 159 -6.07 -10.78 -6.33
CA PRO A 159 -5.67 -12.19 -6.31
C PRO A 159 -4.56 -12.49 -5.28
N GLN A 160 -3.55 -11.61 -5.19
CA GLN A 160 -2.42 -11.75 -4.26
C GLN A 160 -2.87 -11.72 -2.79
N MET A 161 -3.80 -10.82 -2.43
CA MET A 161 -4.33 -10.74 -1.06
C MET A 161 -5.14 -11.99 -0.70
N ARG A 162 -5.96 -12.47 -1.62
CA ARG A 162 -6.72 -13.72 -1.42
C ARG A 162 -5.81 -14.93 -1.29
N PHE A 163 -4.72 -14.96 -2.08
CA PHE A 163 -3.70 -16.01 -1.95
C PHE A 163 -3.00 -15.97 -0.60
N ARG A 164 -2.57 -14.78 -0.11
CA ARG A 164 -2.01 -14.63 1.25
C ARG A 164 -2.93 -15.16 2.33
N LYS A 165 -4.23 -14.83 2.24
CA LYS A 165 -5.23 -15.33 3.16
C LYS A 165 -5.36 -16.86 3.10
N LYS A 166 -5.32 -17.43 1.90
CA LYS A 166 -5.33 -18.89 1.70
C LYS A 166 -4.11 -19.54 2.35
N LEU A 167 -2.92 -19.00 2.14
CA LEU A 167 -1.69 -19.50 2.77
C LEU A 167 -1.77 -19.51 4.30
N ALA A 168 -2.33 -18.46 4.92
CA ALA A 168 -2.50 -18.38 6.37
C ALA A 168 -3.32 -19.56 6.95
N GLY A 169 -4.24 -20.11 6.17
CA GLY A 169 -5.05 -21.28 6.55
C GLY A 169 -4.42 -22.64 6.22
N MET A 170 -3.28 -22.69 5.53
CA MET A 170 -2.65 -23.95 5.14
C MET A 170 -1.70 -24.48 6.23
N PRO A 171 -1.83 -25.74 6.67
CA PRO A 171 -0.99 -26.30 7.74
C PRO A 171 0.52 -26.15 7.52
N ARG A 172 0.98 -26.31 6.25
CA ARG A 172 2.41 -26.20 5.91
C ARG A 172 2.98 -24.79 6.12
N TRP A 173 2.12 -23.76 6.10
CA TRP A 173 2.50 -22.35 6.28
C TRP A 173 2.14 -21.79 7.65
N SER A 174 1.72 -22.65 8.60
CA SER A 174 1.24 -22.23 9.93
C SER A 174 2.23 -21.35 10.68
N LYS A 175 3.55 -21.60 10.55
CA LYS A 175 4.59 -20.75 11.17
C LYS A 175 4.63 -19.32 10.62
N TYR A 176 4.10 -19.09 9.42
CA TYR A 176 4.03 -17.78 8.78
C TYR A 176 2.61 -17.18 8.77
N ALA A 177 1.63 -17.87 9.36
CA ALA A 177 0.22 -17.45 9.32
C ALA A 177 0.03 -16.01 9.84
N LYS A 178 0.70 -15.67 10.96
CA LYS A 178 0.64 -14.31 11.53
C LYS A 178 1.15 -13.23 10.56
N ILE A 179 2.20 -13.51 9.78
CA ILE A 179 2.73 -12.57 8.77
C ILE A 179 1.70 -12.37 7.67
N CYS A 180 1.16 -13.46 7.11
CA CYS A 180 0.12 -13.40 6.09
C CYS A 180 -1.11 -12.62 6.56
N GLU A 181 -1.58 -12.89 7.79
CA GLU A 181 -2.74 -12.21 8.39
C GLU A 181 -2.50 -10.72 8.63
N SER A 182 -1.32 -10.34 9.15
CA SER A 182 -0.99 -8.93 9.41
C SER A 182 -0.94 -8.07 8.16
N CYS A 183 -0.58 -8.70 7.02
CA CYS A 183 -0.51 -8.08 5.70
C CYS A 183 -1.79 -8.26 4.86
N THR A 184 -2.89 -8.75 5.44
CA THR A 184 -4.16 -8.94 4.74
C THR A 184 -5.24 -8.06 5.35
N PRO A 185 -5.72 -7.04 4.63
CA PRO A 185 -6.72 -6.12 5.15
C PRO A 185 -8.09 -6.81 5.27
N PRO A 186 -8.96 -6.36 6.20
CA PRO A 186 -10.30 -6.95 6.39
C PRO A 186 -11.22 -6.77 5.17
N THR A 187 -10.90 -5.83 4.29
CA THR A 187 -11.66 -5.59 3.04
C THR A 187 -11.68 -6.78 2.09
N VAL A 188 -10.74 -7.72 2.22
CA VAL A 188 -10.72 -8.97 1.42
C VAL A 188 -11.96 -9.83 1.67
N ASP A 189 -12.57 -9.72 2.86
CA ASP A 189 -13.73 -10.50 3.29
C ASP A 189 -15.07 -9.80 3.07
N LEU A 190 -15.03 -8.53 2.66
CA LEU A 190 -16.24 -7.77 2.42
C LEU A 190 -16.77 -8.00 1.00
N ALA A 191 -18.03 -8.39 0.91
CA ALA A 191 -18.72 -8.60 -0.35
C ALA A 191 -19.54 -7.36 -0.73
N GLY A 192 -19.43 -6.96 -1.98
CA GLY A 192 -20.23 -5.90 -2.56
C GLY A 192 -19.72 -4.47 -2.27
N LYS A 193 -20.07 -3.56 -3.16
CA LYS A 193 -19.63 -2.17 -3.15
C LYS A 193 -20.06 -1.43 -1.88
N ASP A 194 -21.32 -1.65 -1.46
CA ASP A 194 -21.90 -0.89 -0.35
C ASP A 194 -21.22 -1.24 0.99
N ALA A 195 -20.92 -2.52 1.23
CA ALA A 195 -20.19 -2.97 2.41
C ALA A 195 -18.78 -2.37 2.45
N LEU A 196 -18.07 -2.40 1.32
CA LEU A 196 -16.73 -1.85 1.19
C LEU A 196 -16.71 -0.32 1.40
N VAL A 197 -17.63 0.43 0.77
CA VAL A 197 -17.73 1.88 0.92
C VAL A 197 -18.11 2.25 2.36
N SER A 198 -19.06 1.52 2.96
CA SER A 198 -19.48 1.74 4.35
C SER A 198 -18.30 1.52 5.31
N TYR A 199 -17.54 0.46 5.12
CA TYR A 199 -16.35 0.17 5.91
C TYR A 199 -15.33 1.32 5.84
N VAL A 200 -14.94 1.73 4.62
CA VAL A 200 -13.93 2.78 4.45
C VAL A 200 -14.40 4.11 5.03
N ARG A 201 -15.65 4.49 4.83
CA ARG A 201 -16.22 5.69 5.45
C ARG A 201 -16.24 5.61 6.97
N GLY A 202 -16.51 4.42 7.52
CA GLY A 202 -16.48 4.17 8.96
C GLY A 202 -15.12 4.40 9.57
N ILE A 203 -14.07 3.77 9.02
CA ILE A 203 -12.69 3.92 9.54
C ILE A 203 -12.14 5.35 9.37
N LEU A 204 -12.51 6.06 8.29
CA LEU A 204 -12.16 7.47 8.12
C LEU A 204 -12.81 8.34 9.20
N LYS A 205 -14.11 8.15 9.46
CA LYS A 205 -14.84 8.85 10.51
C LYS A 205 -14.21 8.61 11.89
N ASN A 206 -13.88 7.34 12.21
CA ASN A 206 -13.26 6.97 13.49
C ASN A 206 -11.84 7.55 13.64
N ALA A 207 -11.16 7.83 12.52
CA ALA A 207 -9.88 8.52 12.49
C ALA A 207 -9.98 10.05 12.47
N ASN A 208 -11.20 10.61 12.62
CA ASN A 208 -11.46 12.05 12.50
C ASN A 208 -11.00 12.64 11.15
N LEU A 209 -11.21 11.89 10.07
CA LEU A 209 -10.95 12.31 8.70
C LEU A 209 -12.26 12.43 7.93
N THR A 210 -12.50 13.60 7.33
CA THR A 210 -13.71 13.86 6.56
C THR A 210 -13.46 13.59 5.08
N PRO A 211 -14.06 12.55 4.48
CA PRO A 211 -13.89 12.28 3.07
C PRO A 211 -14.61 13.32 2.21
N SER A 212 -13.89 13.93 1.29
CA SER A 212 -14.46 14.76 0.20
C SER A 212 -14.65 13.96 -1.08
N MET A 213 -13.95 12.81 -1.21
CA MET A 213 -14.10 11.84 -2.27
C MET A 213 -13.83 10.44 -1.71
N CYS A 214 -14.66 9.48 -2.09
CA CYS A 214 -14.46 8.07 -1.79
C CYS A 214 -15.03 7.26 -2.96
N GLU A 215 -14.18 7.01 -3.93
CA GLU A 215 -14.53 6.27 -5.13
C GLU A 215 -14.07 4.81 -5.02
N PHE A 216 -14.86 3.96 -5.63
CA PHE A 216 -14.63 2.54 -5.74
C PHE A 216 -14.49 2.19 -7.22
N ARG A 217 -13.33 1.68 -7.59
CA ARG A 217 -13.03 1.26 -8.95
C ARG A 217 -12.73 -0.25 -8.95
N SER A 218 -13.43 -0.98 -9.81
CA SER A 218 -13.16 -2.40 -10.03
C SER A 218 -12.63 -2.57 -11.45
N THR A 219 -11.49 -3.23 -11.55
CA THR A 219 -10.87 -3.61 -12.81
C THR A 219 -10.59 -5.10 -12.79
N VAL A 220 -10.58 -5.74 -13.93
CA VAL A 220 -10.11 -7.12 -14.05
C VAL A 220 -8.59 -7.08 -14.21
N TYR A 221 -7.88 -8.01 -13.58
CA TYR A 221 -6.46 -8.23 -13.81
C TYR A 221 -6.20 -8.28 -15.33
N ASP A 222 -5.15 -7.64 -15.80
CA ASP A 222 -4.87 -7.49 -17.24
C ASP A 222 -4.93 -8.86 -17.94
N THR A 223 -5.94 -9.04 -18.77
CA THR A 223 -6.14 -10.29 -19.52
C THR A 223 -5.08 -10.55 -20.58
N ARG A 224 -4.21 -9.56 -20.87
CA ARG A 224 -3.04 -9.69 -21.73
C ARG A 224 -1.82 -10.23 -20.99
N ALA A 225 -1.85 -10.25 -19.65
CA ALA A 225 -0.84 -10.91 -18.85
C ALA A 225 -0.87 -12.43 -19.10
N SER A 226 0.27 -13.08 -19.00
CA SER A 226 0.37 -14.53 -19.11
C SER A 226 0.05 -15.22 -17.77
N LEU A 227 -0.11 -16.54 -17.80
CA LEU A 227 -0.21 -17.35 -16.58
C LEU A 227 1.08 -17.20 -15.74
N GLU A 228 2.22 -17.11 -16.40
CA GLU A 228 3.54 -16.92 -15.79
C GLU A 228 3.61 -15.59 -15.06
N ASP A 229 3.07 -14.50 -15.62
CA ASP A 229 3.01 -13.19 -14.96
C ASP A 229 2.16 -13.27 -13.68
N LEU A 230 1.06 -13.99 -13.69
CA LEU A 230 0.23 -14.18 -12.50
C LEU A 230 0.97 -14.98 -11.42
N ILE A 231 1.68 -16.05 -11.80
CA ILE A 231 2.51 -16.82 -10.86
C ILE A 231 3.56 -15.91 -10.23
N GLN A 232 4.26 -15.13 -11.05
CA GLN A 232 5.30 -14.22 -10.60
C GLN A 232 4.74 -13.15 -9.65
N ASP A 233 3.57 -12.57 -9.96
CA ASP A 233 2.87 -11.62 -9.08
C ASP A 233 2.52 -12.21 -7.71
N LEU A 234 2.06 -13.47 -7.68
CA LEU A 234 1.74 -14.17 -6.43
C LEU A 234 3.00 -14.44 -5.58
N MET A 235 4.16 -14.59 -6.23
CA MET A 235 5.45 -14.79 -5.59
C MET A 235 6.08 -13.48 -5.11
N ASP A 236 6.23 -12.49 -5.99
CA ASP A 236 7.02 -11.27 -5.75
C ASP A 236 6.42 -10.39 -4.65
N THR A 237 5.09 -10.35 -4.56
CA THR A 237 4.39 -9.58 -3.55
C THR A 237 4.05 -10.39 -2.29
N ASN A 238 4.64 -11.57 -2.11
CA ASN A 238 4.33 -12.42 -0.95
C ASN A 238 5.22 -12.06 0.25
N PRO A 239 4.62 -11.63 1.39
CA PRO A 239 5.39 -11.16 2.54
C PRO A 239 6.21 -12.25 3.24
N ILE A 240 5.88 -13.54 3.06
CA ILE A 240 6.65 -14.62 3.68
C ILE A 240 7.92 -14.98 2.90
N ARG A 241 8.02 -14.58 1.63
CA ARG A 241 9.13 -14.98 0.74
C ARG A 241 10.51 -14.66 1.32
N ALA A 242 10.65 -13.51 1.97
CA ALA A 242 11.91 -13.09 2.58
C ALA A 242 12.37 -13.98 3.76
N PHE A 243 11.50 -14.83 4.29
CA PHE A 243 11.77 -15.71 5.44
C PHE A 243 11.97 -17.17 5.05
N LEU A 244 11.72 -17.52 3.78
CA LEU A 244 11.73 -18.91 3.33
C LEU A 244 13.14 -19.47 3.17
N THR A 245 13.28 -20.77 3.43
CA THR A 245 14.42 -21.55 2.93
C THR A 245 14.25 -21.80 1.42
N LYS A 246 15.30 -22.27 0.76
CA LYS A 246 15.23 -22.62 -0.66
C LYS A 246 14.18 -23.70 -0.95
N GLU A 247 14.06 -24.68 -0.07
CA GLU A 247 13.08 -25.76 -0.17
C GLU A 247 11.64 -25.20 -0.01
N GLU A 248 11.45 -24.30 0.95
CA GLU A 248 10.15 -23.65 1.17
C GLU A 248 9.78 -22.72 0.00
N GLU A 249 10.75 -22.06 -0.61
CA GLU A 249 10.49 -21.21 -1.80
C GLU A 249 9.95 -22.06 -2.96
N LEU A 250 10.46 -23.28 -3.16
CA LEU A 250 9.93 -24.23 -4.16
C LEU A 250 8.49 -24.66 -3.84
N LEU A 251 8.19 -24.89 -2.54
CA LEU A 251 6.83 -25.22 -2.12
C LEU A 251 5.87 -24.04 -2.31
N LEU A 252 6.32 -22.80 -2.02
CA LEU A 252 5.51 -21.62 -2.27
C LEU A 252 5.26 -21.43 -3.77
N LEU A 253 6.25 -21.66 -4.62
CA LEU A 253 6.10 -21.62 -6.07
C LEU A 253 5.08 -22.66 -6.58
N GLN A 254 5.09 -23.86 -6.00
CA GLN A 254 4.09 -24.87 -6.29
C GLN A 254 2.68 -24.40 -5.94
N ASP A 255 2.47 -23.91 -4.71
CA ASP A 255 1.18 -23.40 -4.25
C ASP A 255 0.69 -22.19 -5.08
N ALA A 256 1.61 -21.27 -5.43
CA ALA A 256 1.33 -20.13 -6.29
C ALA A 256 0.94 -20.57 -7.71
N THR A 257 1.63 -21.58 -8.26
CA THR A 257 1.32 -22.15 -9.58
C THR A 257 -0.05 -22.81 -9.60
N GLU A 258 -0.38 -23.60 -8.58
CA GLU A 258 -1.70 -24.24 -8.47
C GLU A 258 -2.82 -23.19 -8.36
N GLU A 259 -2.63 -22.16 -7.52
CA GLU A 259 -3.60 -21.08 -7.38
C GLU A 259 -3.75 -20.26 -8.67
N ALA A 260 -2.64 -19.89 -9.32
CA ALA A 260 -2.66 -19.17 -10.59
C ALA A 260 -3.40 -19.97 -11.68
N LYS A 261 -3.17 -21.26 -11.80
CA LYS A 261 -3.88 -22.14 -12.74
C LYS A 261 -5.39 -22.18 -12.44
N ARG A 262 -5.77 -22.28 -11.16
CA ARG A 262 -7.18 -22.25 -10.74
C ARG A 262 -7.87 -20.95 -11.13
N LEU A 263 -7.23 -19.80 -10.83
CA LEU A 263 -7.73 -18.47 -11.17
C LEU A 263 -7.84 -18.29 -12.69
N TRP A 264 -6.81 -18.72 -13.40
CA TRP A 264 -6.72 -18.57 -14.86
C TRP A 264 -7.76 -19.41 -15.60
N ALA A 265 -7.98 -20.65 -15.16
CA ALA A 265 -9.00 -21.52 -15.74
C ALA A 265 -10.44 -21.02 -15.43
N GLY A 266 -10.64 -20.40 -14.27
CA GLY A 266 -11.96 -19.93 -13.85
C GLY A 266 -12.36 -18.56 -14.37
N LYS A 267 -11.43 -17.77 -14.92
CA LYS A 267 -11.62 -16.34 -15.23
C LYS A 267 -12.76 -16.04 -16.23
N GLU A 268 -13.00 -16.94 -17.17
CA GLU A 268 -14.07 -16.76 -18.16
C GLU A 268 -15.46 -17.03 -17.56
N ALA A 269 -15.54 -17.96 -16.60
CA ALA A 269 -16.79 -18.27 -15.91
C ALA A 269 -17.12 -17.29 -14.79
N ASP A 270 -16.08 -16.76 -14.13
CA ASP A 270 -16.20 -15.81 -13.02
C ASP A 270 -15.06 -14.79 -13.05
N ALA A 271 -15.32 -13.65 -13.67
CA ALA A 271 -14.36 -12.55 -13.76
C ALA A 271 -13.96 -11.98 -12.37
N SER A 272 -14.75 -12.23 -11.32
CA SER A 272 -14.44 -11.79 -9.96
C SER A 272 -13.18 -12.45 -9.40
N LEU A 273 -12.81 -13.63 -9.90
CA LEU A 273 -11.59 -14.33 -9.53
C LEU A 273 -10.31 -13.52 -9.85
N MET A 274 -10.39 -12.73 -10.93
CA MET A 274 -9.28 -11.86 -11.38
C MET A 274 -9.54 -10.39 -11.07
N ALA A 275 -10.59 -10.06 -10.32
CA ALA A 275 -10.92 -8.69 -10.01
C ALA A 275 -9.91 -8.05 -9.06
N ILE A 276 -9.55 -6.82 -9.40
CA ILE A 276 -8.81 -5.88 -8.57
C ILE A 276 -9.77 -4.76 -8.22
N THR A 277 -10.01 -4.61 -6.94
CA THR A 277 -10.87 -3.57 -6.42
C THR A 277 -10.02 -2.52 -5.71
N THR A 278 -10.11 -1.27 -6.14
CA THR A 278 -9.29 -0.17 -5.64
C THR A 278 -10.17 0.95 -5.10
N PHE A 279 -9.83 1.45 -3.93
CA PHE A 279 -10.32 2.71 -3.40
C PHE A 279 -9.45 3.87 -3.82
N VAL A 280 -10.11 4.98 -4.14
CA VAL A 280 -9.49 6.29 -4.36
C VAL A 280 -10.19 7.26 -3.42
N VAL A 281 -9.47 7.70 -2.40
CA VAL A 281 -10.02 8.48 -1.30
C VAL A 281 -9.27 9.79 -1.16
N ARG A 282 -10.02 10.88 -1.09
CA ARG A 282 -9.51 12.18 -0.65
C ARG A 282 -10.26 12.56 0.63
N ALA A 283 -9.50 12.92 1.64
CA ALA A 283 -10.04 13.31 2.94
C ALA A 283 -9.30 14.52 3.49
N SER A 284 -9.88 15.16 4.49
CA SER A 284 -9.24 16.26 5.22
C SER A 284 -9.38 16.06 6.74
N LYS A 285 -8.38 16.52 7.48
CA LYS A 285 -8.48 16.65 8.92
C LYS A 285 -9.27 17.92 9.25
N PRO A 286 -10.24 17.90 10.16
CA PRO A 286 -10.96 19.12 10.59
C PRO A 286 -10.01 20.24 11.03
N LYS A 287 -10.45 21.49 10.90
CA LYS A 287 -9.66 22.67 11.31
C LYS A 287 -9.66 22.88 12.82
N HIS A 288 -10.63 22.27 13.52
CA HIS A 288 -10.84 22.37 14.96
C HIS A 288 -11.09 21.01 15.56
#